data_c43a85bc849d3ae099cbf5ded6a903d7
#
_entry.id   c43a85bc849d3ae099cbf5ded6a903d7
#
_cell.length_a   1.000
_cell.length_b   1.000
_cell.length_c   1.000
_cell.angle_alpha   90.00
_cell.angle_beta   90.00
_cell.angle_gamma   90.00
#
_symmetry.space_group_name_H-M   'P 1'
#
loop_
_entity.id
_entity.type
_entity.pdbx_description
1 polymer ?
#
loop_
_entity_poly.entity_id
_entity_poly.type
_entity_poly.pdbx_seq_one_letter_code
_entity_poly.pdbx_strand_id
1 'polypeptide(L)'
;MNLIQKRLPSSRSSLFICALYIIHLSALIGVHLGYIQWFLSKTWAILFLIFLVLWDGLPKKSIKISWPIPAVFFIGFIAEWLGVKFGFLFGNYSYGANLGMKLDNVPIIMGINWVILSLATRGIIQRFFKLPIMKILVSSVLMVSLDVLLEPLAPQLDYWSFDTMVAPLSNYMGWLIYSLLIQILLELVQFKGHFMISLHILIIQLLFFGSLYFLF
;
A
#
# COMPACT_ATOMS: atom_id res chain seq x y z
N MET A 1 -25.94 -5.87 -23.99
CA MET A 1 -25.28 -4.58 -23.72
C MET A 1 -25.78 -4.08 -22.36
N ASN A 2 -25.27 -4.65 -21.26
CA ASN A 2 -25.52 -4.16 -19.91
C ASN A 2 -24.16 -3.93 -19.24
N LEU A 3 -23.51 -2.89 -19.74
CA LEU A 3 -22.30 -2.32 -19.23
C LEU A 3 -22.67 -1.38 -18.08
N ILE A 4 -21.99 -1.55 -16.97
CA ILE A 4 -21.90 -0.56 -15.90
C ILE A 4 -23.09 -0.59 -14.92
N GLN A 5 -23.25 -1.67 -14.18
CA GLN A 5 -23.61 -1.45 -12.78
C GLN A 5 -22.37 -0.85 -12.11
N LYS A 6 -22.24 0.48 -12.15
CA LYS A 6 -21.42 1.24 -11.21
C LYS A 6 -21.96 0.86 -9.82
N ARG A 7 -21.32 -0.11 -9.17
CA ARG A 7 -21.52 -0.23 -7.73
C ARG A 7 -20.84 0.98 -7.13
N LEU A 8 -21.62 2.05 -6.97
CA LEU A 8 -21.24 3.14 -6.10
C LEU A 8 -20.88 2.53 -4.74
N PRO A 9 -19.88 3.05 -4.05
CA PRO A 9 -19.60 2.61 -2.69
C PRO A 9 -20.90 2.74 -1.88
N SER A 10 -21.13 1.81 -0.94
CA SER A 10 -22.25 1.95 -0.01
C SER A 10 -22.16 3.29 0.70
N SER A 11 -23.26 3.80 1.25
CA SER A 11 -23.23 5.04 2.06
C SER A 11 -22.17 4.97 3.16
N ARG A 12 -21.97 3.79 3.76
CA ARG A 12 -20.93 3.50 4.75
C ARG A 12 -19.52 3.61 4.16
N SER A 13 -19.27 2.98 3.01
CA SER A 13 -17.95 3.06 2.35
C SER A 13 -17.64 4.49 1.89
N SER A 14 -18.64 5.25 1.45
CA SER A 14 -18.48 6.66 1.10
C SER A 14 -18.09 7.50 2.31
N LEU A 15 -18.71 7.25 3.47
CA LEU A 15 -18.35 7.92 4.72
C LEU A 15 -16.89 7.64 5.13
N PHE A 16 -16.45 6.39 5.02
CA PHE A 16 -15.07 6.00 5.32
C PHE A 16 -14.07 6.66 4.35
N ILE A 17 -14.38 6.71 3.05
CA ILE A 17 -13.54 7.40 2.07
C ILE A 17 -13.45 8.90 2.41
N CYS A 18 -14.57 9.57 2.71
CA CYS A 18 -14.54 10.97 3.14
C CYS A 18 -13.70 11.17 4.40
N ALA A 19 -13.83 10.29 5.40
CA ALA A 19 -13.01 10.35 6.60
C ALA A 19 -11.51 10.22 6.29
N LEU A 20 -11.11 9.33 5.37
CA LEU A 20 -9.72 9.21 4.93
C LEU A 20 -9.21 10.50 4.28
N TYR A 21 -9.99 11.16 3.42
CA TYR A 21 -9.60 12.46 2.84
C TYR A 21 -9.42 13.53 3.93
N ILE A 22 -10.35 13.63 4.88
CA ILE A 22 -10.28 14.60 5.99
C ILE A 22 -9.03 14.35 6.84
N ILE A 23 -8.72 13.09 7.17
CA ILE A 23 -7.55 12.72 7.96
C ILE A 23 -6.26 13.10 7.23
N HIS A 24 -6.12 12.77 5.95
CA HIS A 24 -4.92 13.10 5.19
C HIS A 24 -4.76 14.60 4.96
N LEU A 25 -5.85 15.32 4.69
CA LEU A 25 -5.84 16.79 4.62
C LEU A 25 -5.43 17.42 5.94
N SER A 26 -5.97 16.93 7.06
CA SER A 26 -5.58 17.38 8.41
C SER A 26 -4.09 17.13 8.67
N ALA A 27 -3.57 15.98 8.21
CA ALA A 27 -2.15 15.65 8.34
C ALA A 27 -1.28 16.62 7.52
N LEU A 28 -1.65 16.93 6.27
CA LEU A 28 -0.92 17.91 5.45
C LEU A 28 -0.91 19.30 6.09
N ILE A 29 -2.06 19.76 6.59
CA ILE A 29 -2.16 21.04 7.31
C ILE A 29 -1.29 21.00 8.58
N GLY A 30 -1.37 19.94 9.36
CA GLY A 30 -0.59 19.78 10.59
C GLY A 30 0.91 19.73 10.36
N VAL A 31 1.36 19.05 9.29
CA VAL A 31 2.77 19.03 8.87
C VAL A 31 3.22 20.44 8.48
N HIS A 32 2.43 21.17 7.70
CA HIS A 32 2.72 22.55 7.32
C HIS A 32 2.80 23.50 8.53
N LEU A 33 2.01 23.25 9.57
CA LEU A 33 2.01 24.01 10.82
C LEU A 33 3.13 23.58 11.81
N GLY A 34 4.01 22.64 11.43
CA GLY A 34 5.13 22.18 12.24
C GLY A 34 4.82 21.01 13.17
N TYR A 35 3.62 20.43 13.16
CA TYR A 35 3.23 19.28 13.98
C TYR A 35 3.60 17.92 13.34
N ILE A 36 4.68 17.89 12.55
CA ILE A 36 5.07 16.75 11.73
C ILE A 36 5.16 15.44 12.53
N GLN A 37 5.88 15.43 13.65
CA GLN A 37 6.12 14.22 14.44
C GLN A 37 4.83 13.65 15.05
N TRP A 38 3.90 14.54 15.43
CA TRP A 38 2.62 14.11 15.97
C TRP A 38 1.79 13.34 14.93
N PHE A 39 1.76 13.82 13.68
CA PHE A 39 1.03 13.15 12.59
C PHE A 39 1.75 11.87 12.13
N LEU A 40 3.06 11.93 11.92
CA LEU A 40 3.83 10.77 11.43
C LEU A 40 3.80 9.60 12.41
N SER A 41 3.82 9.86 13.72
CA SER A 41 3.70 8.80 14.74
C SER A 41 2.36 8.02 14.67
N LYS A 42 1.36 8.50 13.90
CA LYS A 42 0.06 7.84 13.69
C LYS A 42 -0.02 7.07 12.35
N THR A 43 1.03 7.05 11.55
CA THR A 43 1.04 6.40 10.23
C THR A 43 0.57 4.95 10.29
N TRP A 44 1.03 4.19 11.27
CA TRP A 44 0.59 2.80 11.46
C TRP A 44 -0.93 2.67 11.64
N ALA A 45 -1.55 3.59 12.38
CA ALA A 45 -3.00 3.58 12.62
C ALA A 45 -3.77 3.96 11.35
N ILE A 46 -3.23 4.91 10.56
CA ILE A 46 -3.83 5.31 9.28
C ILE A 46 -3.76 4.17 8.27
N LEU A 47 -2.62 3.49 8.15
CA LEU A 47 -2.49 2.31 7.29
C LEU A 47 -3.47 1.20 7.72
N PHE A 48 -3.60 0.96 9.03
CA PHE A 48 -4.58 -0.01 9.51
C PHE A 48 -6.02 0.40 9.18
N LEU A 49 -6.36 1.70 9.31
CA LEU A 49 -7.67 2.22 8.91
C LEU A 49 -7.92 2.05 7.40
N ILE A 50 -6.94 2.34 6.55
CA ILE A 50 -7.03 2.12 5.09
C ILE A 50 -7.30 0.64 4.80
N PHE A 51 -6.61 -0.27 5.47
CA PHE A 51 -6.86 -1.71 5.37
C PHE A 51 -8.30 -2.06 5.74
N LEU A 52 -8.85 -1.52 6.83
CA LEU A 52 -10.23 -1.77 7.23
C LEU A 52 -11.25 -1.26 6.20
N VAL A 53 -10.98 -0.13 5.57
CA VAL A 53 -11.82 0.42 4.49
C VAL A 53 -11.79 -0.50 3.26
N LEU A 54 -10.60 -0.99 2.88
CA LEU A 54 -10.47 -1.99 1.80
C LEU A 54 -11.22 -3.28 2.15
N TRP A 55 -11.04 -3.77 3.36
CA TRP A 55 -11.70 -4.98 3.86
C TRP A 55 -13.23 -4.86 3.83
N ASP A 56 -13.78 -3.71 4.25
CA ASP A 56 -15.24 -3.46 4.20
C ASP A 56 -15.79 -3.49 2.78
N GLY A 57 -14.99 -3.10 1.78
CA GLY A 57 -15.36 -3.12 0.37
C GLY A 57 -15.31 -4.50 -0.29
N LEU A 58 -14.75 -5.51 0.36
CA LEU A 58 -14.66 -6.85 -0.23
C LEU A 58 -15.99 -7.60 -0.16
N PRO A 59 -16.29 -8.45 -1.15
CA PRO A 59 -17.48 -9.29 -1.11
C PRO A 59 -17.37 -10.32 0.04
N LYS A 60 -18.13 -10.11 1.10
CA LYS A 60 -18.04 -10.78 2.41
C LYS A 60 -18.38 -12.27 2.46
N LYS A 61 -18.67 -12.93 1.33
CA LYS A 61 -19.31 -14.25 1.31
C LYS A 61 -18.44 -15.43 0.88
N SER A 62 -17.14 -15.26 0.68
CA SER A 62 -16.31 -16.37 0.21
C SER A 62 -14.96 -16.41 0.89
N ILE A 63 -14.66 -17.56 1.50
CA ILE A 63 -13.32 -17.87 2.04
C ILE A 63 -12.23 -17.69 0.97
N LYS A 64 -12.57 -17.88 -0.33
CA LYS A 64 -11.67 -17.65 -1.46
C LYS A 64 -11.20 -16.20 -1.58
N ILE A 65 -11.89 -15.25 -0.95
CA ILE A 65 -11.57 -13.83 -1.00
C ILE A 65 -10.79 -13.39 0.24
N SER A 66 -11.00 -14.02 1.38
CA SER A 66 -10.36 -13.65 2.64
C SER A 66 -9.02 -14.35 2.88
N TRP A 67 -8.83 -15.62 2.45
CA TRP A 67 -7.60 -16.34 2.71
C TRP A 67 -6.34 -15.77 2.00
N PRO A 68 -6.43 -15.13 0.80
CA PRO A 68 -5.25 -14.53 0.20
C PRO A 68 -4.68 -13.36 1.02
N ILE A 69 -5.48 -12.71 1.83
CA ILE A 69 -5.07 -11.55 2.63
C ILE A 69 -3.96 -11.89 3.62
N PRO A 70 -4.11 -12.89 4.52
CA PRO A 70 -3.01 -13.30 5.36
C PRO A 70 -1.82 -13.84 4.55
N ALA A 71 -2.04 -14.52 3.42
CA ALA A 71 -0.94 -14.97 2.56
C ALA A 71 -0.14 -13.78 2.02
N VAL A 72 -0.80 -12.75 1.49
CA VAL A 72 -0.12 -11.52 1.02
C VAL A 72 0.59 -10.82 2.17
N PHE A 73 -0.04 -10.71 3.35
CA PHE A 73 0.59 -10.16 4.55
C PHE A 73 1.91 -10.86 4.86
N PHE A 74 1.91 -12.19 4.95
CA PHE A 74 3.12 -12.95 5.28
C PHE A 74 4.16 -12.91 4.17
N ILE A 75 3.77 -12.96 2.89
CA ILE A 75 4.72 -12.80 1.77
C ILE A 75 5.41 -11.45 1.87
N GLY A 76 4.66 -10.35 2.04
CA GLY A 76 5.21 -9.02 2.17
C GLY A 76 6.06 -8.85 3.45
N PHE A 77 5.58 -9.31 4.59
CA PHE A 77 6.32 -9.21 5.85
C PHE A 77 7.63 -10.00 5.83
N ILE A 78 7.63 -11.22 5.27
CA ILE A 78 8.83 -12.04 5.13
C ILE A 78 9.81 -11.39 4.13
N ALA A 79 9.31 -10.77 3.05
CA ALA A 79 10.14 -10.02 2.11
C ALA A 79 10.90 -8.90 2.83
N GLU A 80 10.19 -8.08 3.63
CA GLU A 80 10.80 -7.02 4.44
C GLU A 80 11.78 -7.56 5.48
N TRP A 81 11.43 -8.66 6.13
CA TRP A 81 12.30 -9.28 7.12
C TRP A 81 13.60 -9.81 6.50
N LEU A 82 13.54 -10.43 5.33
CA LEU A 82 14.72 -10.87 4.57
C LEU A 82 15.56 -9.66 4.12
N GLY A 83 14.91 -8.56 3.72
CA GLY A 83 15.57 -7.32 3.36
C GLY A 83 16.34 -6.72 4.53
N VAL A 84 15.68 -6.48 5.65
CA VAL A 84 16.30 -5.87 6.85
C VAL A 84 17.40 -6.74 7.44
N LYS A 85 17.19 -8.06 7.48
CA LYS A 85 18.12 -8.97 8.16
C LYS A 85 19.34 -9.35 7.32
N PHE A 86 19.18 -9.49 6.01
CA PHE A 86 20.20 -10.03 5.11
C PHE A 86 20.54 -9.11 3.94
N GLY A 87 19.90 -7.96 3.81
CA GLY A 87 19.99 -7.11 2.61
C GLY A 87 19.48 -7.81 1.34
N PHE A 88 18.73 -8.92 1.49
CA PHE A 88 18.32 -9.74 0.37
C PHE A 88 17.33 -9.04 -0.54
N LEU A 89 17.64 -8.91 -1.80
CA LEU A 89 16.94 -8.22 -2.88
C LEU A 89 16.78 -6.70 -2.71
N PHE A 90 16.49 -6.20 -1.48
CA PHE A 90 16.21 -4.79 -1.30
C PHE A 90 17.47 -3.94 -1.06
N GLY A 91 18.59 -4.55 -0.65
CA GLY A 91 19.77 -3.85 -0.13
C GLY A 91 19.69 -3.63 1.38
N ASN A 92 20.70 -2.98 1.95
CA ASN A 92 20.76 -2.74 3.40
C ASN A 92 19.98 -1.48 3.74
N TYR A 93 18.99 -1.63 4.60
CA TYR A 93 18.17 -0.54 5.11
C TYR A 93 17.65 -0.84 6.51
N SER A 94 17.20 0.18 7.19
CA SER A 94 16.59 0.07 8.52
C SER A 94 15.33 0.90 8.63
N TYR A 95 14.39 0.43 9.44
CA TYR A 95 13.14 1.14 9.72
C TYR A 95 13.27 2.14 10.87
N GLY A 96 12.71 3.34 10.66
CA GLY A 96 12.52 4.37 11.69
C GLY A 96 11.37 4.04 12.66
N ALA A 97 10.95 5.01 13.46
CA ALA A 97 10.00 4.82 14.56
C ALA A 97 8.53 5.01 14.15
N ASN A 98 8.24 5.74 13.07
CA ASN A 98 6.89 6.23 12.75
C ASN A 98 5.93 5.17 12.18
N LEU A 99 6.43 3.96 11.88
CA LEU A 99 5.63 2.83 11.40
C LEU A 99 5.13 1.90 12.52
N GLY A 100 5.32 2.29 13.78
CA GLY A 100 4.77 1.60 14.94
C GLY A 100 5.56 0.37 15.37
N MET A 101 4.85 -0.61 15.95
CA MET A 101 5.46 -1.78 16.58
C MET A 101 6.22 -2.66 15.58
N LYS A 102 7.44 -3.05 15.97
CA LYS A 102 8.34 -3.89 15.16
C LYS A 102 8.42 -5.32 15.71
N LEU A 103 8.51 -6.28 14.83
CA LEU A 103 8.92 -7.64 15.10
C LEU A 103 10.25 -7.91 14.37
N ASP A 104 11.30 -8.21 15.12
CA ASP A 104 12.67 -8.42 14.59
C ASP A 104 13.12 -7.25 13.66
N ASN A 105 12.98 -6.00 14.15
CA ASN A 105 13.26 -4.73 13.48
C ASN A 105 12.37 -4.36 12.28
N VAL A 106 11.40 -5.17 11.91
CA VAL A 106 10.44 -4.89 10.83
C VAL A 106 9.10 -4.45 11.43
N PRO A 107 8.54 -3.29 11.04
CA PRO A 107 7.22 -2.87 11.48
C PRO A 107 6.15 -3.84 10.99
N ILE A 108 5.30 -4.33 11.91
CA ILE A 108 4.22 -5.27 11.56
C ILE A 108 3.28 -4.68 10.53
N ILE A 109 3.10 -3.36 10.55
CA ILE A 109 2.24 -2.65 9.61
C ILE A 109 2.71 -2.76 8.15
N MET A 110 3.98 -3.11 7.90
CA MET A 110 4.48 -3.30 6.53
C MET A 110 3.81 -4.48 5.83
N GLY A 111 3.56 -5.58 6.54
CA GLY A 111 2.73 -6.67 5.97
C GLY A 111 1.33 -6.20 5.57
N ILE A 112 0.72 -5.31 6.36
CA ILE A 112 -0.57 -4.68 6.02
C ILE A 112 -0.42 -3.72 4.83
N ASN A 113 0.67 -2.96 4.73
CA ASN A 113 0.94 -2.10 3.60
C ASN A 113 1.03 -2.90 2.28
N TRP A 114 1.71 -4.04 2.28
CA TRP A 114 1.74 -4.96 1.15
C TRP A 114 0.34 -5.42 0.73
N VAL A 115 -0.54 -5.73 1.71
CA VAL A 115 -1.95 -6.06 1.44
C VAL A 115 -2.66 -4.87 0.80
N ILE A 116 -2.54 -3.66 1.37
CA ILE A 116 -3.20 -2.46 0.86
C ILE A 116 -2.81 -2.22 -0.60
N LEU A 117 -1.50 -2.16 -0.89
CA LEU A 117 -1.00 -1.87 -2.23
C LEU A 117 -1.42 -2.94 -3.23
N SER A 118 -1.30 -4.21 -2.87
CA SER A 118 -1.64 -5.34 -3.75
C SER A 118 -3.14 -5.37 -4.10
N LEU A 119 -4.01 -5.21 -3.10
CA LEU A 119 -5.45 -5.26 -3.31
C LEU A 119 -5.97 -4.00 -4.00
N ALA A 120 -5.42 -2.83 -3.68
CA ALA A 120 -5.81 -1.57 -4.31
C ALA A 120 -5.42 -1.52 -5.79
N THR A 121 -4.16 -1.84 -6.12
CA THR A 121 -3.71 -1.89 -7.52
C THR A 121 -4.51 -2.92 -8.32
N ARG A 122 -4.72 -4.13 -7.76
CA ARG A 122 -5.55 -5.16 -8.38
C ARG A 122 -6.98 -4.71 -8.58
N GLY A 123 -7.58 -4.06 -7.58
CA GLY A 123 -8.95 -3.57 -7.64
C GLY A 123 -9.18 -2.57 -8.77
N ILE A 124 -8.18 -1.77 -9.12
CA ILE A 124 -8.22 -0.83 -10.24
C ILE A 124 -7.98 -1.55 -11.57
N ILE A 125 -6.86 -2.26 -11.68
CA ILE A 125 -6.37 -2.77 -12.97
C ILE A 125 -7.30 -3.82 -13.57
N GLN A 126 -7.94 -4.66 -12.77
CA GLN A 126 -8.92 -5.64 -13.24
C GLN A 126 -10.14 -5.02 -13.96
N ARG A 127 -10.36 -3.71 -13.80
CA ARG A 127 -11.45 -2.98 -14.49
C ARG A 127 -11.10 -2.72 -15.95
N PHE A 128 -9.82 -2.50 -16.24
CA PHE A 128 -9.34 -2.09 -17.56
C PHE A 128 -8.82 -3.27 -18.38
N PHE A 129 -8.24 -4.28 -17.72
CA PHE A 129 -7.62 -5.41 -18.40
C PHE A 129 -8.38 -6.71 -18.12
N LYS A 130 -8.60 -7.50 -19.18
CA LYS A 130 -9.21 -8.84 -19.10
C LYS A 130 -8.14 -9.93 -19.06
N LEU A 131 -7.03 -9.74 -19.79
CA LEU A 131 -5.94 -10.71 -19.87
C LEU A 131 -5.23 -10.87 -18.53
N PRO A 132 -5.10 -12.10 -17.99
CA PRO A 132 -4.44 -12.37 -16.72
C PRO A 132 -3.06 -11.74 -16.63
N ILE A 133 -2.23 -11.92 -17.65
CA ILE A 133 -0.86 -11.41 -17.68
C ILE A 133 -0.81 -9.88 -17.54
N MET A 134 -1.71 -9.15 -18.22
CA MET A 134 -1.78 -7.70 -18.13
C MET A 134 -2.19 -7.24 -16.72
N LYS A 135 -3.12 -7.93 -16.07
CA LYS A 135 -3.51 -7.64 -14.70
C LYS A 135 -2.33 -7.80 -13.75
N ILE A 136 -1.56 -8.88 -13.91
CA ILE A 136 -0.38 -9.14 -13.10
C ILE A 136 0.68 -8.06 -13.33
N LEU A 137 1.12 -7.86 -14.56
CA LEU A 137 2.22 -6.95 -14.89
C LEU A 137 1.88 -5.50 -14.51
N VAL A 138 0.72 -4.99 -14.93
CA VAL A 138 0.37 -3.58 -14.70
C VAL A 138 0.12 -3.30 -13.22
N SER A 139 -0.49 -4.23 -12.46
CA SER A 139 -0.63 -4.06 -11.01
C SER A 139 0.73 -4.06 -10.32
N SER A 140 1.67 -4.93 -10.72
CA SER A 140 3.01 -4.98 -10.14
C SER A 140 3.81 -3.71 -10.43
N VAL A 141 3.79 -3.24 -11.67
CA VAL A 141 4.44 -1.98 -12.05
C VAL A 141 3.86 -0.80 -11.26
N LEU A 142 2.54 -0.76 -11.08
CA LEU A 142 1.89 0.30 -10.29
C LEU A 142 2.32 0.25 -8.82
N MET A 143 2.51 -0.93 -8.23
CA MET A 143 3.06 -1.08 -6.87
C MET A 143 4.48 -0.51 -6.78
N VAL A 144 5.36 -0.88 -7.72
CA VAL A 144 6.75 -0.34 -7.78
C VAL A 144 6.74 1.18 -7.98
N SER A 145 5.84 1.71 -8.81
CA SER A 145 5.74 3.15 -9.04
C SER A 145 5.37 3.93 -7.77
N LEU A 146 4.55 3.35 -6.89
CA LEU A 146 4.21 3.93 -5.59
C LEU A 146 5.40 3.89 -4.62
N ASP A 147 6.19 2.83 -4.65
CA ASP A 147 7.43 2.73 -3.89
C ASP A 147 8.45 3.79 -4.35
N VAL A 148 8.66 3.91 -5.67
CA VAL A 148 9.52 4.97 -6.26
C VAL A 148 9.10 6.37 -5.82
N LEU A 149 7.78 6.63 -5.74
CA LEU A 149 7.26 7.90 -5.24
C LEU A 149 7.60 8.13 -3.77
N LEU A 150 7.59 7.09 -2.96
CA LEU A 150 7.76 7.20 -1.51
C LEU A 150 9.24 7.22 -1.08
N GLU A 151 10.12 6.59 -1.84
CA GLU A 151 11.54 6.43 -1.48
C GLU A 151 12.27 7.72 -1.09
N PRO A 152 12.18 8.84 -1.82
CA PRO A 152 12.86 10.08 -1.44
C PRO A 152 12.30 10.73 -0.17
N LEU A 153 11.05 10.42 0.18
CA LEU A 153 10.38 10.95 1.36
C LEU A 153 10.59 10.07 2.60
N ALA A 154 10.81 8.78 2.42
CA ALA A 154 10.84 7.80 3.51
C ALA A 154 11.84 8.17 4.64
N PRO A 155 13.09 8.61 4.36
CA PRO A 155 14.01 9.04 5.42
C PRO A 155 13.52 10.28 6.18
N GLN A 156 12.92 11.24 5.47
CA GLN A 156 12.40 12.49 6.06
C GLN A 156 11.17 12.23 6.95
N LEU A 157 10.42 11.18 6.63
CA LEU A 157 9.24 10.75 7.38
C LEU A 157 9.59 9.78 8.53
N ASP A 158 10.86 9.45 8.71
CA ASP A 158 11.34 8.44 9.66
C ASP A 158 10.60 7.09 9.46
N TYR A 159 10.43 6.70 8.18
CA TYR A 159 9.86 5.42 7.79
C TYR A 159 10.96 4.37 7.62
N TRP A 160 11.87 4.57 6.67
CA TRP A 160 13.08 3.77 6.46
C TRP A 160 14.18 4.60 5.80
N SER A 161 15.42 4.12 5.95
CA SER A 161 16.59 4.71 5.30
C SER A 161 17.56 3.62 4.87
N PHE A 162 18.16 3.81 3.69
CA PHE A 162 19.23 2.94 3.18
C PHE A 162 20.60 3.41 3.69
N ASP A 163 21.52 2.46 3.90
CA ASP A 163 22.90 2.77 4.27
C ASP A 163 23.60 3.64 3.20
N THR A 164 23.19 3.49 1.94
CA THR A 164 23.66 4.27 0.80
C THR A 164 22.99 5.63 0.64
N MET A 165 22.11 6.04 1.55
CA MET A 165 21.28 7.25 1.50
C MET A 165 20.27 7.31 0.34
N VAL A 166 20.39 6.43 -0.64
CA VAL A 166 19.49 6.31 -1.80
C VAL A 166 19.13 4.85 -1.98
N ALA A 167 17.87 4.58 -2.34
CA ALA A 167 17.42 3.24 -2.64
C ALA A 167 18.21 2.65 -3.82
N PRO A 168 18.85 1.49 -3.66
CA PRO A 168 19.58 0.85 -4.75
C PRO A 168 18.61 0.26 -5.80
N LEU A 169 19.09 0.03 -7.02
CA LEU A 169 18.26 -0.60 -8.06
C LEU A 169 17.70 -1.95 -7.63
N SER A 170 18.45 -2.69 -6.79
CA SER A 170 17.99 -3.96 -6.21
C SER A 170 16.70 -3.81 -5.39
N ASN A 171 16.47 -2.66 -4.74
CA ASN A 171 15.21 -2.38 -4.04
C ASN A 171 14.01 -2.49 -5.00
N TYR A 172 14.06 -1.79 -6.11
CA TYR A 172 12.97 -1.79 -7.09
C TYR A 172 12.78 -3.16 -7.77
N MET A 173 13.87 -3.91 -7.95
CA MET A 173 13.82 -5.29 -8.42
C MET A 173 13.16 -6.20 -7.39
N GLY A 174 13.48 -6.04 -6.11
CA GLY A 174 12.84 -6.76 -5.01
C GLY A 174 11.34 -6.47 -4.95
N TRP A 175 10.95 -5.20 -4.99
CA TRP A 175 9.55 -4.78 -5.07
C TRP A 175 8.84 -5.40 -6.27
N LEU A 176 9.46 -5.41 -7.45
CA LEU A 176 8.87 -6.00 -8.66
C LEU A 176 8.67 -7.52 -8.50
N ILE A 177 9.68 -8.25 -8.01
CA ILE A 177 9.61 -9.70 -7.84
C ILE A 177 8.48 -10.09 -6.87
N TYR A 178 8.45 -9.49 -5.68
CA TYR A 178 7.41 -9.80 -4.69
C TYR A 178 6.03 -9.34 -5.14
N SER A 179 5.93 -8.18 -5.81
CA SER A 179 4.66 -7.73 -6.40
C SER A 179 4.15 -8.72 -7.44
N LEU A 180 5.02 -9.23 -8.34
CA LEU A 180 4.64 -10.24 -9.32
C LEU A 180 4.14 -11.53 -8.64
N LEU A 181 4.85 -12.03 -7.64
CA LEU A 181 4.43 -13.23 -6.87
C LEU A 181 3.05 -13.04 -6.26
N ILE A 182 2.82 -11.90 -5.61
CA ILE A 182 1.53 -11.57 -5.00
C ILE A 182 0.43 -11.43 -6.06
N GLN A 183 0.70 -10.74 -7.16
CA GLN A 183 -0.30 -10.54 -8.22
C GLN A 183 -0.62 -11.84 -8.96
N ILE A 184 0.34 -12.76 -9.10
CA ILE A 184 0.09 -14.13 -9.58
C ILE A 184 -0.85 -14.87 -8.61
N LEU A 185 -0.57 -14.84 -7.31
CA LEU A 185 -1.43 -15.42 -6.29
C LEU A 185 -2.86 -14.89 -6.39
N LEU A 186 -3.02 -13.55 -6.47
CA LEU A 186 -4.33 -12.91 -6.58
C LEU A 186 -5.05 -13.28 -7.89
N GLU A 187 -4.33 -13.52 -9.00
CA GLU A 187 -4.93 -14.01 -10.24
C GLU A 187 -5.38 -15.47 -10.13
N LEU A 188 -4.54 -16.35 -9.55
CA LEU A 188 -4.87 -17.76 -9.37
C LEU A 188 -6.16 -17.96 -8.54
N VAL A 189 -6.36 -17.14 -7.53
CA VAL A 189 -7.59 -17.17 -6.70
C VAL A 189 -8.73 -16.35 -7.30
N GLN A 190 -8.52 -15.73 -8.46
CA GLN A 190 -9.49 -14.86 -9.13
C GLN A 190 -10.02 -13.74 -8.21
N PHE A 191 -9.12 -13.14 -7.44
CA PHE A 191 -9.45 -12.07 -6.51
C PHE A 191 -10.14 -10.90 -7.20
N LYS A 192 -11.22 -10.41 -6.57
CA LYS A 192 -12.01 -9.28 -7.07
C LYS A 192 -12.05 -8.18 -6.01
N GLY A 193 -11.33 -7.09 -6.26
CA GLY A 193 -11.37 -5.89 -5.43
C GLY A 193 -12.51 -4.94 -5.79
N HIS A 194 -12.73 -3.94 -4.96
CA HIS A 194 -13.72 -2.90 -5.19
C HIS A 194 -13.09 -1.68 -5.86
N PHE A 195 -13.38 -1.46 -7.15
CA PHE A 195 -12.75 -0.43 -7.97
C PHE A 195 -12.73 0.97 -7.32
N MET A 196 -13.90 1.48 -6.89
CA MET A 196 -13.99 2.85 -6.36
C MET A 196 -13.20 3.04 -5.07
N ILE A 197 -13.28 2.10 -4.13
CA ILE A 197 -12.50 2.16 -2.89
C ILE A 197 -11.01 2.13 -3.20
N SER A 198 -10.57 1.20 -4.04
CA SER A 198 -9.17 1.09 -4.48
C SER A 198 -8.67 2.38 -5.14
N LEU A 199 -9.48 2.96 -6.02
CA LEU A 199 -9.15 4.21 -6.72
C LEU A 199 -8.96 5.37 -5.73
N HIS A 200 -9.89 5.56 -4.80
CA HIS A 200 -9.78 6.62 -3.81
C HIS A 200 -8.57 6.45 -2.89
N ILE A 201 -8.25 5.21 -2.49
CA ILE A 201 -7.07 4.95 -1.68
C ILE A 201 -5.79 5.34 -2.43
N LEU A 202 -5.62 4.95 -3.70
CA LEU A 202 -4.44 5.34 -4.47
C LEU A 202 -4.40 6.86 -4.74
N ILE A 203 -5.54 7.49 -5.02
CA ILE A 203 -5.60 8.96 -5.17
C ILE A 203 -5.16 9.66 -3.88
N ILE A 204 -5.65 9.21 -2.72
CA ILE A 204 -5.27 9.78 -1.43
C ILE A 204 -3.75 9.65 -1.20
N GLN A 205 -3.17 8.48 -1.46
CA GLN A 205 -1.73 8.26 -1.31
C GLN A 205 -0.92 9.15 -2.26
N LEU A 206 -1.31 9.21 -3.54
CA LEU A 206 -0.64 10.05 -4.53
C LEU A 206 -0.72 11.54 -4.16
N LEU A 207 -1.89 12.02 -3.74
CA LEU A 207 -2.07 13.42 -3.33
C LEU A 207 -1.28 13.71 -2.05
N PHE A 208 -1.31 12.83 -1.07
CA PHE A 208 -0.62 13.02 0.21
C PHE A 208 0.91 13.06 0.01
N PHE A 209 1.49 12.00 -0.55
CA PHE A 209 2.93 11.95 -0.77
C PHE A 209 3.39 12.96 -1.82
N GLY A 210 2.63 13.17 -2.90
CA GLY A 210 2.92 14.21 -3.89
C GLY A 210 2.93 15.62 -3.28
N SER A 211 2.05 15.91 -2.32
CA SER A 211 2.05 17.19 -1.60
C SER A 211 3.26 17.35 -0.68
N LEU A 212 3.75 16.26 -0.08
CA LEU A 212 4.91 16.30 0.79
C LEU A 212 6.21 16.67 0.05
N TYR A 213 6.33 16.35 -1.24
CA TYR A 213 7.46 16.80 -2.07
C TYR A 213 7.61 18.33 -2.15
N PHE A 214 6.53 19.08 -1.92
CA PHE A 214 6.57 20.55 -1.89
C PHE A 214 6.81 21.11 -0.50
N LEU A 215 6.80 20.25 0.52
CA LEU A 215 7.02 20.64 1.92
C LEU A 215 8.43 20.29 2.39
N PHE A 216 9.09 19.35 1.73
CA PHE A 216 10.48 18.91 1.96
C PHE A 216 11.37 19.18 0.75
#